data_4ee78936187422ef09cd81f594d71795
#
_entry.id   4ee78936187422ef09cd81f594d71795
#
_cell.length_a   1.000
_cell.length_b   1.000
_cell.length_c   1.000
_cell.angle_alpha   90.00
_cell.angle_beta   90.00
_cell.angle_gamma   90.00
#
_symmetry.space_group_name_H-M   'P 1'
#
loop_
_entity.id
_entity.type
_entity.pdbx_description
1 polymer ?
#
loop_
_entity_poly.entity_id
_entity_poly.type
_entity_poly.pdbx_seq_one_letter_code
_entity_poly.pdbx_strand_id
1 'polypeptide(L)'
;GRTGKLFAYQHSCGQCSCGENSCDVQPDGLILGKALGGGFMPVSVFLSSEEVLSWMDPGSHGSTFGGNPLASALAKRSLELLYEENLIENSRVMGDYFKEQLTALNSELIVEIRGMGLWLGVEIDQKYISGNELSKTLLEAGILCKETHESTIRFAPPLVVTKEELDWGIEKIAKVFSEVTKS
;
A
#
# COMPACT_ATOMS: atom_id res chain seq x y z
N GLY A 1 -4.34 -3.60 -5.17
CA GLY A 1 -3.30 -4.65 -5.26
C GLY A 1 -2.30 -4.63 -4.10
N ARG A 2 -2.01 -3.45 -3.51
CA ARG A 2 -0.90 -3.24 -2.54
C ARG A 2 -1.00 -4.06 -1.26
N THR A 3 -2.19 -4.42 -0.83
CA THR A 3 -2.41 -5.22 0.39
C THR A 3 -2.37 -6.73 0.14
N GLY A 4 -2.09 -7.18 -1.08
CA GLY A 4 -2.16 -8.59 -1.46
C GLY A 4 -3.55 -9.08 -1.87
N LYS A 5 -4.52 -8.15 -1.96
CA LYS A 5 -5.83 -8.34 -2.61
C LYS A 5 -6.10 -7.15 -3.53
N LEU A 6 -6.99 -7.28 -4.50
CA LEU A 6 -7.29 -6.18 -5.41
C LEU A 6 -7.74 -4.93 -4.66
N PHE A 7 -8.66 -5.10 -3.71
CA PHE A 7 -9.18 -4.06 -2.83
C PHE A 7 -8.99 -4.43 -1.35
N ALA A 8 -8.72 -3.43 -0.53
CA ALA A 8 -8.47 -3.63 0.91
C ALA A 8 -9.68 -4.21 1.66
N TYR A 9 -10.91 -3.84 1.29
CA TYR A 9 -12.12 -4.36 1.95
C TYR A 9 -12.26 -5.89 1.81
N GLN A 10 -11.65 -6.50 0.80
CA GLN A 10 -11.68 -7.95 0.61
C GLN A 10 -10.95 -8.73 1.73
N HIS A 11 -10.16 -8.06 2.57
CA HIS A 11 -9.54 -8.69 3.74
C HIS A 11 -10.54 -8.95 4.87
N SER A 12 -11.66 -8.24 4.92
CA SER A 12 -12.71 -8.48 5.90
C SER A 12 -13.48 -9.80 5.65
N CYS A 13 -13.36 -10.35 4.45
CA CYS A 13 -14.08 -11.55 4.03
C CYS A 13 -13.48 -12.87 4.56
N GLY A 14 -12.32 -12.85 5.21
CA GLY A 14 -11.65 -14.04 5.76
C GLY A 14 -12.12 -14.48 7.14
N GLN A 15 -13.04 -13.75 7.78
CA GLN A 15 -13.52 -14.05 9.13
C GLN A 15 -14.94 -14.63 9.16
N CYS A 16 -15.51 -14.96 8.01
CA CYS A 16 -16.83 -15.58 7.96
C CYS A 16 -16.74 -17.05 8.39
N SER A 17 -17.54 -17.43 9.38
CA SER A 17 -17.65 -18.80 9.91
C SER A 17 -18.28 -19.80 8.93
N CYS A 18 -18.63 -19.37 7.72
CA CYS A 18 -19.29 -20.19 6.71
C CYS A 18 -18.35 -21.05 5.84
N GLY A 19 -17.02 -20.91 5.99
CA GLY A 19 -16.05 -21.79 5.31
C GLY A 19 -15.94 -21.65 3.81
N GLU A 20 -16.67 -20.74 3.18
CA GLU A 20 -16.62 -20.47 1.75
C GLU A 20 -15.71 -19.25 1.46
N ASN A 21 -14.91 -19.33 0.40
CA ASN A 21 -14.05 -18.24 -0.09
C ASN A 21 -14.85 -17.10 -0.76
N SER A 22 -16.14 -16.97 -0.48
CA SER A 22 -16.97 -15.88 -0.98
C SER A 22 -16.85 -14.67 -0.08
N CYS A 23 -16.53 -13.53 -0.68
CA CYS A 23 -16.58 -12.27 0.03
C CYS A 23 -18.04 -11.81 0.12
N ASP A 24 -18.66 -11.96 1.28
CA ASP A 24 -20.04 -11.51 1.51
C ASP A 24 -20.15 -9.99 1.62
N VAL A 25 -19.03 -9.28 1.77
CA VAL A 25 -19.02 -7.83 1.83
C VAL A 25 -18.97 -7.26 0.41
N GLN A 26 -20.11 -6.76 -0.04
CA GLN A 26 -20.22 -6.01 -1.29
C GLN A 26 -20.53 -4.55 -0.94
N PRO A 27 -19.61 -3.60 -1.20
CA PRO A 27 -19.88 -2.19 -0.95
C PRO A 27 -20.92 -1.67 -1.94
N ASP A 28 -21.87 -0.85 -1.48
CA ASP A 28 -22.85 -0.20 -2.34
C ASP A 28 -22.22 0.86 -3.24
N GLY A 29 -21.11 1.44 -2.81
CA GLY A 29 -20.31 2.38 -3.58
C GLY A 29 -18.82 2.15 -3.41
N LEU A 30 -18.06 2.19 -4.52
CA LEU A 30 -16.63 2.03 -4.54
C LEU A 30 -15.97 3.26 -5.18
N ILE A 31 -15.14 3.95 -4.41
CA ILE A 31 -14.34 5.08 -4.88
C ILE A 31 -12.92 4.59 -5.15
N LEU A 32 -12.48 4.73 -6.39
CA LEU A 32 -11.10 4.43 -6.80
C LEU A 32 -10.42 5.71 -7.27
N GLY A 33 -9.13 5.84 -6.96
CA GLY A 33 -8.35 7.00 -7.37
C GLY A 33 -6.87 6.77 -7.13
N LYS A 34 -6.09 7.85 -7.08
CA LYS A 34 -4.66 7.85 -6.77
C LYS A 34 -3.86 6.87 -7.65
N ALA A 35 -3.57 5.65 -7.19
CA ALA A 35 -2.84 4.63 -7.93
C ALA A 35 -3.55 4.16 -9.22
N LEU A 36 -4.86 4.43 -9.36
CA LEU A 36 -5.61 4.13 -10.58
C LEU A 36 -5.00 4.79 -11.83
N GLY A 37 -4.43 5.96 -11.68
CA GLY A 37 -3.75 6.67 -12.77
C GLY A 37 -2.36 6.17 -13.14
N GLY A 38 -1.90 5.07 -12.52
CA GLY A 38 -0.58 4.48 -12.80
C GLY A 38 0.61 5.38 -12.47
N GLY A 39 0.40 6.47 -11.72
CA GLY A 39 1.43 7.47 -11.43
C GLY A 39 1.63 8.52 -12.53
N PHE A 40 0.92 8.40 -13.66
CA PHE A 40 1.06 9.29 -14.81
C PHE A 40 0.04 10.42 -14.83
N MET A 41 -1.21 10.12 -14.52
CA MET A 41 -2.29 11.11 -14.61
C MET A 41 -3.30 10.95 -13.48
N PRO A 42 -3.73 12.04 -12.83
CA PRO A 42 -4.81 11.99 -11.85
C PRO A 42 -6.10 11.51 -12.49
N VAL A 43 -6.67 10.47 -11.92
CA VAL A 43 -7.97 9.92 -12.30
C VAL A 43 -8.64 9.33 -11.08
N SER A 44 -9.93 9.50 -11.00
CA SER A 44 -10.78 8.82 -10.00
C SER A 44 -12.08 8.37 -10.64
N VAL A 45 -12.69 7.38 -10.04
CA VAL A 45 -13.98 6.85 -10.46
C VAL A 45 -14.80 6.49 -9.22
N PHE A 46 -16.09 6.74 -9.30
CA PHE A 46 -17.09 6.21 -8.38
C PHE A 46 -17.90 5.15 -9.12
N LEU A 47 -17.98 3.98 -8.54
CA LEU A 47 -18.72 2.82 -9.04
C LEU A 47 -19.84 2.51 -8.05
N SER A 48 -21.05 2.28 -8.55
CA SER A 48 -22.19 1.88 -7.73
C SER A 48 -23.24 1.18 -8.60
N SER A 49 -24.34 0.76 -7.97
CA SER A 49 -25.50 0.23 -8.70
C SER A 49 -26.20 1.31 -9.53
N GLU A 50 -26.95 0.89 -10.53
CA GLU A 50 -27.79 1.79 -11.33
C GLU A 50 -28.80 2.53 -10.44
N GLU A 51 -29.37 1.86 -9.44
CA GLU A 51 -30.26 2.48 -8.46
C GLU A 51 -29.63 3.68 -7.77
N VAL A 52 -28.42 3.55 -7.25
CA VAL A 52 -27.70 4.65 -6.59
C VAL A 52 -27.32 5.73 -7.59
N LEU A 53 -26.82 5.37 -8.77
CA LEU A 53 -26.39 6.33 -9.79
C LEU A 53 -27.59 7.07 -10.44
N SER A 54 -28.79 6.51 -10.41
CA SER A 54 -30.00 7.17 -10.94
C SER A 54 -30.43 8.43 -10.17
N TRP A 55 -29.87 8.65 -8.96
CA TRP A 55 -30.05 9.90 -8.22
C TRP A 55 -29.28 11.09 -8.82
N MET A 56 -28.39 10.81 -9.78
CA MET A 56 -27.65 11.83 -10.51
C MET A 56 -28.42 12.24 -11.76
N ASP A 57 -29.21 13.28 -11.68
CA ASP A 57 -29.91 13.85 -12.83
C ASP A 57 -28.93 14.50 -13.83
N PRO A 58 -29.28 14.58 -15.13
CA PRO A 58 -28.52 15.33 -16.11
C PRO A 58 -28.28 16.77 -15.64
N GLY A 59 -27.00 17.16 -15.54
CA GLY A 59 -26.57 18.48 -15.09
C GLY A 59 -26.35 18.61 -13.57
N SER A 60 -26.68 17.61 -12.75
CA SER A 60 -26.42 17.62 -11.31
C SER A 60 -24.92 17.47 -10.97
N HIS A 61 -24.16 16.88 -11.87
CA HIS A 61 -22.72 16.68 -11.75
C HIS A 61 -22.00 16.95 -13.08
N GLY A 62 -20.82 17.55 -12.99
CA GLY A 62 -19.98 17.79 -14.16
C GLY A 62 -18.51 17.96 -13.79
N SER A 63 -17.65 17.63 -14.72
CA SER A 63 -16.21 17.79 -14.60
C SER A 63 -15.60 18.11 -15.96
N THR A 64 -14.77 19.15 -16.03
CA THR A 64 -14.10 19.53 -17.28
C THR A 64 -13.19 18.42 -17.81
N PHE A 65 -12.50 17.69 -16.93
CA PHE A 65 -11.56 16.65 -17.30
C PHE A 65 -12.10 15.23 -17.03
N GLY A 66 -13.29 15.11 -16.48
CA GLY A 66 -13.92 13.81 -16.18
C GLY A 66 -14.16 13.00 -17.45
N GLY A 67 -13.85 11.71 -17.40
CA GLY A 67 -14.06 10.80 -18.52
C GLY A 67 -13.14 11.04 -19.73
N ASN A 68 -12.05 11.82 -19.60
CA ASN A 68 -11.14 12.01 -20.73
C ASN A 68 -10.49 10.71 -21.19
N PRO A 69 -10.30 10.51 -22.52
CA PRO A 69 -9.84 9.25 -23.07
C PRO A 69 -8.45 8.82 -22.58
N LEU A 70 -7.54 9.77 -22.35
CA LEU A 70 -6.19 9.47 -21.90
C LEU A 70 -6.20 8.88 -20.47
N ALA A 71 -6.87 9.55 -19.53
CA ALA A 71 -6.96 9.06 -18.15
C ALA A 71 -7.69 7.71 -18.08
N SER A 72 -8.74 7.53 -18.91
CA SER A 72 -9.48 6.26 -19.00
C SER A 72 -8.62 5.11 -19.51
N ALA A 73 -7.81 5.36 -20.55
CA ALA A 73 -6.87 4.38 -21.09
C ALA A 73 -5.77 4.01 -20.08
N LEU A 74 -5.21 5.01 -19.38
CA LEU A 74 -4.20 4.78 -18.33
C LEU A 74 -4.78 3.99 -17.14
N ALA A 75 -5.98 4.35 -16.69
CA ALA A 75 -6.66 3.65 -15.61
C ALA A 75 -6.93 2.18 -15.97
N LYS A 76 -7.46 1.94 -17.18
CA LYS A 76 -7.66 0.59 -17.70
C LYS A 76 -6.35 -0.20 -17.72
N ARG A 77 -5.30 0.37 -18.33
CA ARG A 77 -3.99 -0.29 -18.43
C ARG A 77 -3.37 -0.59 -17.06
N SER A 78 -3.52 0.32 -16.10
CA SER A 78 -3.03 0.11 -14.73
C SER A 78 -3.71 -1.09 -14.05
N LEU A 79 -5.00 -1.28 -14.28
CA LEU A 79 -5.73 -2.44 -13.76
C LEU A 79 -5.31 -3.76 -14.46
N GLU A 80 -5.14 -3.73 -15.78
CA GLU A 80 -4.69 -4.90 -16.56
C GLU A 80 -3.33 -5.39 -16.06
N LEU A 81 -2.37 -4.49 -15.85
CA LEU A 81 -1.03 -4.83 -15.36
C LEU A 81 -1.03 -5.51 -13.98
N LEU A 82 -1.98 -5.18 -13.10
CA LEU A 82 -2.08 -5.88 -11.81
C LEU A 82 -2.27 -7.39 -11.97
N TYR A 83 -2.98 -7.82 -13.02
CA TYR A 83 -3.22 -9.23 -13.32
C TYR A 83 -2.16 -9.83 -14.23
N GLU A 84 -1.80 -9.15 -15.31
CA GLU A 84 -0.84 -9.65 -16.30
C GLU A 84 0.54 -9.92 -15.69
N GLU A 85 0.99 -9.04 -14.79
CA GLU A 85 2.27 -9.15 -14.12
C GLU A 85 2.16 -9.79 -12.71
N ASN A 86 0.98 -10.33 -12.37
CA ASN A 86 0.72 -10.98 -11.09
C ASN A 86 1.08 -10.14 -9.85
N LEU A 87 0.89 -8.80 -9.95
CA LEU A 87 1.36 -7.84 -8.95
C LEU A 87 0.63 -7.95 -7.61
N ILE A 88 -0.62 -8.43 -7.62
CA ILE A 88 -1.42 -8.64 -6.40
C ILE A 88 -0.78 -9.75 -5.55
N GLU A 89 -0.45 -10.87 -6.17
CA GLU A 89 0.20 -12.00 -5.49
C GLU A 89 1.64 -11.65 -5.10
N ASN A 90 2.38 -10.95 -5.98
CA ASN A 90 3.71 -10.47 -5.64
C ASN A 90 3.67 -9.58 -4.39
N SER A 91 2.69 -8.68 -4.31
CA SER A 91 2.50 -7.83 -3.11
C SER A 91 2.24 -8.65 -1.85
N ARG A 92 1.46 -9.73 -1.95
CA ARG A 92 1.21 -10.62 -0.82
C ARG A 92 2.49 -11.32 -0.37
N VAL A 93 3.15 -12.03 -1.30
CA VAL A 93 4.33 -12.86 -1.00
C VAL A 93 5.52 -12.01 -0.54
N MET A 94 5.81 -10.93 -1.26
CA MET A 94 6.92 -10.04 -0.91
C MET A 94 6.63 -9.23 0.35
N GLY A 95 5.36 -8.91 0.60
CA GLY A 95 4.93 -8.23 1.83
C GLY A 95 5.10 -9.11 3.07
N ASP A 96 4.68 -10.38 2.99
CA ASP A 96 4.86 -11.35 4.06
C ASP A 96 6.36 -11.57 4.32
N TYR A 97 7.15 -11.75 3.27
CA TYR A 97 8.60 -11.87 3.36
C TYR A 97 9.24 -10.63 4.02
N PHE A 98 8.89 -9.44 3.58
CA PHE A 98 9.45 -8.20 4.12
C PHE A 98 9.12 -8.03 5.60
N LYS A 99 7.87 -8.34 5.99
CA LYS A 99 7.44 -8.30 7.39
C LYS A 99 8.21 -9.29 8.25
N GLU A 100 8.41 -10.52 7.76
CA GLU A 100 9.18 -11.56 8.44
C GLU A 100 10.65 -11.11 8.65
N GLN A 101 11.29 -10.58 7.62
CA GLN A 101 12.67 -10.11 7.70
C GLN A 101 12.84 -8.92 8.64
N LEU A 102 11.93 -7.95 8.61
CA LEU A 102 11.94 -6.83 9.56
C LEU A 102 11.75 -7.31 11.01
N THR A 103 10.88 -8.30 11.21
CA THR A 103 10.68 -8.91 12.55
C THR A 103 11.94 -9.64 13.01
N ALA A 104 12.62 -10.33 12.11
CA ALA A 104 13.86 -11.08 12.40
C ALA A 104 15.04 -10.17 12.77
N LEU A 105 14.99 -8.86 12.47
CA LEU A 105 16.01 -7.91 12.94
C LEU A 105 16.09 -7.84 14.47
N ASN A 106 15.01 -8.17 15.16
CA ASN A 106 14.92 -8.16 16.63
C ASN A 106 15.54 -6.89 17.25
N SER A 107 15.28 -5.75 16.62
CA SER A 107 15.84 -4.46 17.02
C SER A 107 15.03 -3.83 18.15
N GLU A 108 15.71 -3.34 19.18
CA GLU A 108 15.07 -2.60 20.28
C GLU A 108 14.39 -1.30 19.82
N LEU A 109 14.72 -0.81 18.62
CA LEU A 109 14.07 0.33 18.01
C LEU A 109 12.63 0.01 17.60
N ILE A 110 12.29 -1.26 17.31
CA ILE A 110 10.99 -1.68 16.80
C ILE A 110 10.05 -2.00 17.96
N VAL A 111 8.96 -1.25 18.06
CA VAL A 111 7.87 -1.51 19.02
C VAL A 111 6.84 -2.45 18.41
N GLU A 112 6.44 -2.21 17.17
CA GLU A 112 5.43 -3.00 16.46
C GLU A 112 5.66 -2.96 14.95
N ILE A 113 5.33 -4.05 14.26
CA ILE A 113 5.24 -4.10 12.80
C ILE A 113 3.84 -4.51 12.42
N ARG A 114 3.11 -3.61 11.75
CA ARG A 114 1.74 -3.83 11.28
C ARG A 114 1.61 -3.55 9.79
N GLY A 115 0.62 -4.12 9.19
CA GLY A 115 0.31 -3.92 7.76
C GLY A 115 0.02 -5.23 7.02
N MET A 116 -0.25 -5.10 5.74
CA MET A 116 -0.59 -6.19 4.82
C MET A 116 0.06 -5.97 3.47
N GLY A 117 0.54 -7.04 2.85
CA GLY A 117 1.25 -6.97 1.58
C GLY A 117 2.42 -5.98 1.64
N LEU A 118 2.66 -5.29 0.55
CA LEU A 118 3.71 -4.26 0.46
C LEU A 118 3.28 -2.90 1.03
N TRP A 119 2.60 -2.91 2.17
CA TRP A 119 2.22 -1.72 2.92
C TRP A 119 2.40 -1.97 4.41
N LEU A 120 3.59 -1.68 4.90
CA LEU A 120 3.97 -1.92 6.28
C LEU A 120 4.19 -0.60 7.02
N GLY A 121 3.76 -0.58 8.27
CA GLY A 121 4.08 0.43 9.27
C GLY A 121 4.94 -0.19 10.35
N VAL A 122 6.09 0.42 10.60
CA VAL A 122 6.99 0.06 11.70
C VAL A 122 6.91 1.15 12.74
N GLU A 123 6.31 0.83 13.87
CA GLU A 123 6.28 1.70 15.04
C GLU A 123 7.63 1.65 15.73
N ILE A 124 8.22 2.82 15.99
CA ILE A 124 9.54 2.92 16.60
C ILE A 124 9.47 3.50 18.03
N ASP A 125 10.40 3.09 18.84
CA ASP A 125 10.58 3.65 20.17
C ASP A 125 11.28 5.02 20.08
N GLN A 126 10.52 6.07 20.34
CA GLN A 126 10.98 7.47 20.25
C GLN A 126 12.08 7.84 21.28
N LYS A 127 12.38 6.95 22.24
CA LYS A 127 13.51 7.17 23.14
C LYS A 127 14.86 7.17 22.42
N TYR A 128 14.95 6.52 21.25
CA TYR A 128 16.17 6.47 20.46
C TYR A 128 16.21 7.58 19.40
N ILE A 129 15.11 7.80 18.67
CA ILE A 129 15.05 8.74 17.55
C ILE A 129 13.59 9.06 17.21
N SER A 130 13.32 10.25 16.71
CA SER A 130 12.01 10.58 16.14
C SER A 130 11.80 9.94 14.76
N GLY A 131 10.55 9.68 14.36
CA GLY A 131 10.24 9.15 13.03
C GLY A 131 10.73 10.05 11.89
N ASN A 132 10.70 11.37 12.09
CA ASN A 132 11.19 12.33 11.10
C ASN A 132 12.70 12.22 10.89
N GLU A 133 13.48 12.15 11.98
CA GLU A 133 14.93 11.98 11.90
C GLU A 133 15.30 10.63 11.32
N LEU A 134 14.62 9.54 11.75
CA LEU A 134 14.87 8.21 11.21
C LEU A 134 14.58 8.15 9.71
N SER A 135 13.50 8.79 9.23
CA SER A 135 13.19 8.78 7.79
C SER A 135 14.24 9.55 6.98
N LYS A 136 14.88 10.59 7.54
CA LYS A 136 16.03 11.28 6.91
C LYS A 136 17.28 10.41 6.90
N THR A 137 17.58 9.74 8.00
CA THR A 137 18.73 8.82 8.07
C THR A 137 18.58 7.66 7.09
N LEU A 138 17.36 7.09 6.97
CA LEU A 138 17.06 6.07 5.98
C LEU A 138 17.19 6.59 4.54
N LEU A 139 16.80 7.84 4.29
CA LEU A 139 16.98 8.47 2.97
C LEU A 139 18.46 8.60 2.61
N GLU A 140 19.32 9.01 3.56
CA GLU A 140 20.78 9.07 3.36
C GLU A 140 21.37 7.67 3.06
N ALA A 141 20.80 6.62 3.62
CA ALA A 141 21.15 5.24 3.32
C ALA A 141 20.57 4.73 1.98
N GLY A 142 19.77 5.53 1.28
CA GLY A 142 19.16 5.20 0.00
C GLY A 142 17.76 4.59 0.09
N ILE A 143 17.13 4.61 1.28
CA ILE A 143 15.77 4.09 1.50
C ILE A 143 14.76 5.23 1.59
N LEU A 144 13.93 5.38 0.57
CA LEU A 144 12.83 6.35 0.57
C LEU A 144 11.62 5.77 1.32
N CYS A 145 11.37 6.32 2.50
CA CYS A 145 10.21 5.99 3.33
C CYS A 145 9.54 7.27 3.81
N LYS A 146 8.43 7.13 4.53
CA LYS A 146 7.73 8.28 5.10
C LYS A 146 7.31 8.01 6.53
N GLU A 147 7.65 8.96 7.40
CA GLU A 147 7.10 9.02 8.74
C GLU A 147 5.59 9.35 8.68
N THR A 148 4.83 8.73 9.59
CA THR A 148 3.43 9.01 9.87
C THR A 148 3.20 8.92 11.37
N HIS A 149 2.36 9.81 11.91
CA HIS A 149 2.03 9.82 13.34
C HIS A 149 3.27 9.87 14.26
N GLU A 150 4.28 10.68 13.89
CA GLU A 150 5.50 10.96 14.65
C GLU A 150 6.44 9.77 14.90
N SER A 151 5.92 8.58 15.10
CA SER A 151 6.63 7.37 15.53
C SER A 151 6.54 6.19 14.55
N THR A 152 5.70 6.27 13.51
CA THR A 152 5.54 5.17 12.56
C THR A 152 6.28 5.45 11.26
N ILE A 153 7.20 4.58 10.87
CA ILE A 153 7.81 4.59 9.54
C ILE A 153 6.99 3.71 8.60
N ARG A 154 6.50 4.31 7.51
CA ARG A 154 5.75 3.61 6.48
C ARG A 154 6.67 3.17 5.36
N PHE A 155 6.73 1.86 5.14
CA PHE A 155 7.37 1.24 3.98
C PHE A 155 6.33 0.81 2.95
N ALA A 156 6.52 1.22 1.71
CA ALA A 156 5.61 0.92 0.61
C ALA A 156 6.38 0.78 -0.72
N PRO A 157 7.22 -0.25 -0.86
CA PRO A 157 8.00 -0.47 -2.07
C PRO A 157 7.09 -0.69 -3.29
N PRO A 158 7.60 -0.57 -4.52
CA PRO A 158 6.84 -0.85 -5.74
C PRO A 158 6.25 -2.26 -5.74
N LEU A 159 5.09 -2.45 -6.39
CA LEU A 159 4.45 -3.78 -6.47
C LEU A 159 5.29 -4.80 -7.28
N VAL A 160 6.21 -4.31 -8.10
CA VAL A 160 7.13 -5.11 -8.92
C VAL A 160 8.42 -5.48 -8.19
N VAL A 161 8.57 -5.08 -6.92
CA VAL A 161 9.79 -5.30 -6.15
C VAL A 161 10.15 -6.80 -6.13
N THR A 162 11.42 -7.10 -6.34
CA THR A 162 11.95 -8.46 -6.26
C THR A 162 12.46 -8.78 -4.85
N LYS A 163 12.71 -10.05 -4.61
CA LYS A 163 13.29 -10.52 -3.35
C LYS A 163 14.68 -9.91 -3.11
N GLU A 164 15.51 -9.87 -4.15
CA GLU A 164 16.87 -9.34 -4.10
C GLU A 164 16.88 -7.84 -3.76
N GLU A 165 15.93 -7.07 -4.31
CA GLU A 165 15.76 -5.65 -4.00
C GLU A 165 15.31 -5.44 -2.55
N LEU A 166 14.41 -6.32 -2.05
CA LEU A 166 14.02 -6.29 -0.64
C LEU A 166 15.18 -6.65 0.28
N ASP A 167 15.97 -7.68 -0.05
CA ASP A 167 17.15 -8.08 0.72
C ASP A 167 18.15 -6.92 0.85
N TRP A 168 18.43 -6.25 -0.28
CA TRP A 168 19.25 -5.04 -0.28
C TRP A 168 18.67 -3.93 0.62
N GLY A 169 17.37 -3.70 0.52
CA GLY A 169 16.70 -2.70 1.36
C GLY A 169 16.75 -3.04 2.84
N ILE A 170 16.54 -4.31 3.19
CA ILE A 170 16.56 -4.81 4.56
C ILE A 170 17.97 -4.66 5.17
N GLU A 171 19.02 -4.96 4.42
CA GLU A 171 20.41 -4.75 4.89
C GLU A 171 20.66 -3.28 5.27
N LYS A 172 20.18 -2.34 4.45
CA LYS A 172 20.30 -0.90 4.73
C LYS A 172 19.52 -0.50 5.96
N ILE A 173 18.27 -0.97 6.09
CA ILE A 173 17.42 -0.71 7.25
C ILE A 173 18.06 -1.28 8.52
N ALA A 174 18.55 -2.51 8.49
CA ALA A 174 19.19 -3.16 9.61
C ALA A 174 20.42 -2.39 10.10
N LYS A 175 21.25 -1.91 9.16
CA LYS A 175 22.41 -1.08 9.48
C LYS A 175 22.01 0.19 10.20
N VAL A 176 21.08 0.96 9.64
CA VAL A 176 20.59 2.21 10.24
C VAL A 176 19.99 1.96 11.62
N PHE A 177 19.16 0.93 11.79
CA PHE A 177 18.56 0.62 13.07
C PHE A 177 19.59 0.25 14.13
N SER A 178 20.64 -0.51 13.75
CA SER A 178 21.76 -0.84 14.64
C SER A 178 22.61 0.37 15.02
N GLU A 179 22.79 1.34 14.15
CA GLU A 179 23.56 2.56 14.43
C GLU A 179 22.77 3.47 15.41
N VAL A 180 21.47 3.63 15.18
CA VAL A 180 20.59 4.45 16.04
C VAL A 180 20.48 3.90 17.46
N THR A 181 20.43 2.59 17.65
CA THR A 181 20.31 1.98 18.99
C THR A 181 21.62 1.95 19.78
N LYS A 182 22.77 2.24 19.15
CA LYS A 182 24.08 2.31 19.80
C LYS A 182 24.49 3.72 20.18
N SER A 183 23.79 4.73 19.68
CA SER A 183 24.05 6.15 19.94
C SER A 183 23.40 6.61 21.23
#